data_efdbd26349dcc96e0f9d7705917d314c
#
_entry.id   efdbd26349dcc96e0f9d7705917d314c
#
_cell.length_a   1.000
_cell.length_b   1.000
_cell.length_c   1.000
_cell.angle_alpha   90.00
_cell.angle_beta   90.00
_cell.angle_gamma   90.00
#
_symmetry.space_group_name_H-M   'P 1'
#
loop_
_entity.id
_entity.type
_entity.pdbx_description
1 polymer ?
#
loop_
_entity_poly.entity_id
_entity_poly.type
_entity_poly.pdbx_seq_one_letter_code
_entity_poly.pdbx_strand_id
1 'polypeptide(L)'
;MITDQKYNGVVIKLSNNFNNISLLSDDIIIAGSAVSDKLLSEFAKDNSLGGFEFLSCIPGTVGGGIKMNAGCFGREFKDILISIQAITKSGQVITIPVKEINFKYRDSKLSDDLIFLSASFKGFKKNLNLIENEMIELKKKKELAQPTRIKTSGSTFKNPLDQTDKKVWQLIKESVPAEKSFGDACISKKHCNFFVNKGDAKFEDMKRLIEFVSKSVLKKTGVKIETEIKILE
;
A
#
# COMPACT_ATOMS: atom_id res chain seq x y z
N MET A 1 -8.29 5.52 6.88
CA MET A 1 -9.61 6.17 7.07
C MET A 1 -9.61 6.78 8.46
N ILE A 2 -10.05 8.03 8.60
CA ILE A 2 -10.04 8.76 9.88
C ILE A 2 -11.49 9.13 10.21
N THR A 3 -11.83 9.11 11.49
CA THR A 3 -13.16 9.53 12.01
C THR A 3 -13.52 10.96 11.60
N ASP A 4 -14.81 11.25 11.45
CA ASP A 4 -15.35 12.59 11.26
C ASP A 4 -15.40 13.38 12.60
N GLN A 5 -15.19 12.68 13.71
CA GLN A 5 -15.16 13.27 15.05
C GLN A 5 -13.74 13.69 15.44
N LYS A 6 -13.63 14.39 16.57
CA LYS A 6 -12.33 14.78 17.11
C LYS A 6 -11.49 13.53 17.43
N TYR A 7 -10.37 13.36 16.73
CA TYR A 7 -9.39 12.32 17.04
C TYR A 7 -8.63 12.68 18.32
N ASN A 8 -8.66 11.77 19.30
CA ASN A 8 -7.94 11.96 20.56
C ASN A 8 -6.52 11.38 20.45
N GLY A 9 -5.63 12.11 19.82
CA GLY A 9 -4.25 11.68 19.60
C GLY A 9 -3.43 12.71 18.84
N VAL A 10 -2.17 12.38 18.59
CA VAL A 10 -1.24 13.20 17.80
C VAL A 10 -0.97 12.50 16.47
N VAL A 11 -1.18 13.20 15.37
CA VAL A 11 -0.83 12.73 14.03
C VAL A 11 0.49 13.40 13.61
N ILE A 12 1.53 12.58 13.39
CA ILE A 12 2.83 13.06 12.93
C ILE A 12 2.96 12.77 11.44
N LYS A 13 3.19 13.80 10.64
CA LYS A 13 3.52 13.68 9.22
C LYS A 13 4.97 14.07 9.00
N LEU A 14 5.77 13.16 8.48
CA LEU A 14 7.14 13.46 8.08
C LEU A 14 7.13 14.39 6.86
N SER A 15 8.00 15.40 6.89
CA SER A 15 8.04 16.48 5.90
C SER A 15 9.31 16.45 5.06
N ASN A 16 9.64 17.57 4.42
CA ASN A 16 10.68 17.73 3.40
C ASN A 16 12.07 17.19 3.80
N ASN A 17 12.47 17.23 5.06
CA ASN A 17 13.75 16.67 5.50
C ASN A 17 13.87 15.16 5.32
N PHE A 18 12.74 14.47 5.15
CA PHE A 18 12.66 13.03 4.90
C PHE A 18 12.28 12.70 3.45
N ASN A 19 12.35 13.68 2.54
CA ASN A 19 12.00 13.52 1.13
C ASN A 19 13.25 13.52 0.21
N ASN A 20 14.44 13.29 0.75
CA ASN A 20 15.67 13.22 -0.02
C ASN A 20 15.81 11.84 -0.67
N ILE A 21 16.37 11.82 -1.87
CA ILE A 21 16.70 10.61 -2.60
C ILE A 21 18.05 10.79 -3.28
N SER A 22 18.92 9.78 -3.21
CA SER A 22 20.25 9.81 -3.78
C SER A 22 20.78 8.41 -4.12
N LEU A 23 21.76 8.34 -5.01
CA LEU A 23 22.58 7.14 -5.21
C LEU A 23 23.65 7.08 -4.11
N LEU A 24 23.81 5.91 -3.49
CA LEU A 24 24.94 5.58 -2.63
C LEU A 24 26.07 4.91 -3.44
N SER A 25 25.68 4.12 -4.43
CA SER A 25 26.59 3.46 -5.38
C SER A 25 25.85 3.27 -6.72
N ASP A 26 26.49 2.62 -7.68
CA ASP A 26 25.95 2.39 -9.03
C ASP A 26 24.62 1.61 -9.06
N ASP A 27 24.31 0.85 -8.00
CA ASP A 27 23.12 -0.01 -7.92
C ASP A 27 22.32 0.16 -6.61
N ILE A 28 22.71 1.11 -5.74
CA ILE A 28 22.06 1.33 -4.44
C ILE A 28 21.49 2.75 -4.36
N ILE A 29 20.20 2.83 -4.07
CA ILE A 29 19.46 4.08 -3.81
C ILE A 29 19.19 4.19 -2.33
N ILE A 30 19.40 5.38 -1.74
CA ILE A 30 18.89 5.76 -0.44
C ILE A 30 17.71 6.72 -0.66
N ALA A 31 16.59 6.43 0.00
CA ALA A 31 15.41 7.28 -0.04
C ALA A 31 14.87 7.53 1.37
N GLY A 32 14.52 8.78 1.65
CA GLY A 32 13.81 9.17 2.86
C GLY A 32 12.40 8.57 2.90
N SER A 33 11.87 8.33 4.09
CA SER A 33 10.58 7.66 4.26
C SER A 33 9.38 8.46 3.75
N ALA A 34 9.52 9.77 3.54
CA ALA A 34 8.49 10.63 2.96
C ALA A 34 8.55 10.71 1.41
N VAL A 35 9.58 10.15 0.77
CA VAL A 35 9.66 10.03 -0.69
C VAL A 35 8.47 9.22 -1.19
N SER A 36 7.79 9.71 -2.25
CA SER A 36 6.70 8.92 -2.84
C SER A 36 7.25 7.71 -3.59
N ASP A 37 6.53 6.59 -3.53
CA ASP A 37 6.88 5.35 -4.24
C ASP A 37 7.07 5.59 -5.74
N LYS A 38 6.21 6.45 -6.31
CA LYS A 38 6.34 6.87 -7.70
C LYS A 38 7.65 7.61 -7.97
N LEU A 39 8.06 8.55 -7.10
CA LEU A 39 9.30 9.29 -7.27
C LEU A 39 10.52 8.37 -7.17
N LEU A 40 10.51 7.39 -6.25
CA LEU A 40 11.56 6.37 -6.14
C LEU A 40 11.67 5.56 -7.43
N SER A 41 10.55 5.16 -8.03
CA SER A 41 10.53 4.45 -9.32
C SER A 41 11.08 5.31 -10.47
N GLU A 42 10.70 6.58 -10.54
CA GLU A 42 11.18 7.52 -11.56
C GLU A 42 12.69 7.79 -11.41
N PHE A 43 13.16 8.01 -10.18
CA PHE A 43 14.57 8.21 -9.88
C PHE A 43 15.42 6.97 -10.29
N ALA A 44 14.94 5.76 -9.98
CA ALA A 44 15.60 4.52 -10.37
C ALA A 44 15.68 4.40 -11.90
N LYS A 45 14.58 4.68 -12.62
CA LYS A 45 14.54 4.71 -14.09
C LYS A 45 15.59 5.67 -14.65
N ASP A 46 15.64 6.92 -14.16
CA ASP A 46 16.55 7.96 -14.64
C ASP A 46 18.04 7.60 -14.43
N ASN A 47 18.32 6.68 -13.48
CA ASN A 47 19.65 6.11 -13.23
C ASN A 47 19.85 4.74 -13.87
N SER A 48 18.95 4.30 -14.78
CA SER A 48 19.00 3.00 -15.48
C SER A 48 19.03 1.81 -14.52
N LEU A 49 18.28 1.88 -13.42
CA LEU A 49 18.13 0.84 -12.42
C LEU A 49 16.75 0.18 -12.51
N GLY A 50 16.74 -1.09 -12.88
CA GLY A 50 15.57 -1.96 -12.87
C GLY A 50 15.28 -2.53 -11.48
N GLY A 51 14.05 -3.08 -11.31
CA GLY A 51 13.55 -3.66 -10.08
C GLY A 51 12.56 -2.78 -9.34
N PHE A 52 12.44 -1.51 -9.71
CA PHE A 52 11.58 -0.50 -9.07
C PHE A 52 10.30 -0.17 -9.86
N GLU A 53 10.10 -0.76 -11.02
CA GLU A 53 9.04 -0.42 -11.98
C GLU A 53 7.64 -0.53 -11.35
N PHE A 54 7.43 -1.54 -10.50
CA PHE A 54 6.16 -1.79 -9.81
C PHE A 54 5.73 -0.65 -8.87
N LEU A 55 6.69 0.09 -8.31
CA LEU A 55 6.44 1.22 -7.42
C LEU A 55 5.71 2.36 -8.15
N SER A 56 5.87 2.49 -9.47
CA SER A 56 5.15 3.48 -10.28
C SER A 56 3.63 3.34 -10.20
N CYS A 57 3.17 2.17 -9.78
CA CYS A 57 1.76 1.82 -9.63
C CYS A 57 1.25 1.90 -8.19
N ILE A 58 2.12 2.13 -7.19
CA ILE A 58 1.73 2.15 -5.78
C ILE A 58 1.58 3.61 -5.32
N PRO A 59 0.39 4.05 -4.90
CA PRO A 59 0.23 5.34 -4.26
C PRO A 59 0.70 5.23 -2.80
N GLY A 60 1.61 6.09 -2.39
CA GLY A 60 2.11 6.07 -1.03
C GLY A 60 3.49 6.68 -0.92
N THR A 61 4.12 6.40 0.20
CA THR A 61 5.50 6.80 0.49
C THR A 61 6.33 5.60 0.89
N VAL A 62 7.64 5.70 0.74
CA VAL A 62 8.61 4.68 1.11
C VAL A 62 8.36 4.10 2.51
N GLY A 63 8.16 4.97 3.53
CA GLY A 63 7.88 4.50 4.88
C GLY A 63 6.60 3.69 5.01
N GLY A 64 5.52 4.13 4.37
CA GLY A 64 4.24 3.41 4.33
C GLY A 64 4.32 2.11 3.53
N GLY A 65 5.01 2.15 2.38
CA GLY A 65 5.26 1.00 1.52
C GLY A 65 6.03 -0.10 2.24
N ILE A 66 7.08 0.24 2.98
CA ILE A 66 7.85 -0.70 3.81
C ILE A 66 6.99 -1.27 4.94
N LYS A 67 6.27 -0.43 5.69
CA LYS A 67 5.42 -0.88 6.80
C LYS A 67 4.39 -1.91 6.35
N MET A 68 3.82 -1.71 5.18
CA MET A 68 2.81 -2.59 4.59
C MET A 68 3.41 -3.71 3.73
N ASN A 69 4.74 -3.77 3.55
CA ASN A 69 5.33 -4.60 2.49
C ASN A 69 4.51 -4.46 1.20
N ALA A 70 4.28 -3.21 0.79
CA ALA A 70 3.41 -2.92 -0.33
C ALA A 70 3.95 -3.54 -1.62
N GLY A 71 3.06 -3.99 -2.49
CA GLY A 71 3.46 -4.61 -3.73
C GLY A 71 2.31 -4.77 -4.71
N CYS A 72 2.66 -4.96 -5.96
CA CYS A 72 1.73 -5.28 -7.04
C CYS A 72 2.46 -6.06 -8.14
N PHE A 73 1.70 -6.77 -8.96
CA PHE A 73 2.20 -7.52 -10.10
C PHE A 73 3.34 -8.51 -9.76
N GLY A 74 3.24 -9.15 -8.58
CA GLY A 74 4.20 -10.17 -8.14
C GLY A 74 5.48 -9.64 -7.51
N ARG A 75 5.62 -8.33 -7.31
CA ARG A 75 6.76 -7.70 -6.63
C ARG A 75 6.30 -7.01 -5.35
N GLU A 76 7.17 -6.96 -4.35
CA GLU A 76 6.94 -6.34 -3.05
C GLU A 76 8.17 -5.52 -2.60
N PHE A 77 8.00 -4.62 -1.63
CA PHE A 77 9.11 -3.82 -1.10
C PHE A 77 10.29 -4.65 -0.60
N LYS A 78 10.02 -5.80 0.03
CA LYS A 78 11.09 -6.72 0.49
C LYS A 78 12.05 -7.18 -0.62
N ASP A 79 11.61 -7.19 -1.88
CA ASP A 79 12.38 -7.71 -3.01
C ASP A 79 13.52 -6.76 -3.45
N ILE A 80 13.43 -5.49 -3.06
CA ILE A 80 14.41 -4.44 -3.39
C ILE A 80 15.07 -3.83 -2.16
N LEU A 81 14.54 -4.07 -0.95
CA LEU A 81 15.02 -3.48 0.29
C LEU A 81 16.35 -4.10 0.74
N ILE A 82 17.29 -3.26 1.18
CA ILE A 82 18.52 -3.68 1.85
C ILE A 82 18.39 -3.50 3.36
N SER A 83 18.01 -2.29 3.79
CA SER A 83 17.88 -1.93 5.20
C SER A 83 16.98 -0.72 5.40
N ILE A 84 16.54 -0.54 6.63
CA ILE A 84 15.75 0.61 7.09
C ILE A 84 16.54 1.31 8.18
N GLN A 85 16.58 2.63 8.13
CA GLN A 85 16.96 3.45 9.29
C GLN A 85 15.68 3.92 9.98
N ALA A 86 15.59 3.68 11.29
CA ALA A 86 14.42 4.02 12.09
C ALA A 86 14.83 4.64 13.43
N ILE A 87 13.92 5.43 14.02
CA ILE A 87 14.06 5.93 15.39
C ILE A 87 13.08 5.18 16.29
N THR A 88 13.56 4.78 17.46
CA THR A 88 12.78 4.12 18.50
C THR A 88 12.06 5.15 19.38
N LYS A 89 11.11 4.71 20.23
CA LYS A 89 10.49 5.57 21.26
C LYS A 89 11.49 6.22 22.22
N SER A 90 12.64 5.57 22.48
CA SER A 90 13.70 6.13 23.34
C SER A 90 14.57 7.16 22.61
N GLY A 91 14.31 7.45 21.33
CA GLY A 91 15.09 8.40 20.54
C GLY A 91 16.36 7.81 19.91
N GLN A 92 16.60 6.51 20.02
CA GLN A 92 17.75 5.85 19.39
C GLN A 92 17.50 5.65 17.90
N VAL A 93 18.49 6.04 17.09
CA VAL A 93 18.49 5.72 15.66
C VAL A 93 19.13 4.34 15.48
N ILE A 94 18.41 3.44 14.84
CA ILE A 94 18.84 2.07 14.56
C ILE A 94 18.77 1.78 13.08
N THR A 95 19.61 0.85 12.62
CA THR A 95 19.54 0.30 11.26
C THR A 95 19.09 -1.16 11.33
N ILE A 96 18.06 -1.49 10.58
CA ILE A 96 17.46 -2.82 10.54
C ILE A 96 17.69 -3.41 9.15
N PRO A 97 18.60 -4.39 9.01
CA PRO A 97 18.81 -5.10 7.74
C PRO A 97 17.57 -5.90 7.33
N VAL A 98 17.31 -6.01 6.03
CA VAL A 98 16.14 -6.75 5.51
C VAL A 98 16.06 -8.20 6.01
N LYS A 99 17.20 -8.86 6.20
CA LYS A 99 17.29 -10.24 6.74
C LYS A 99 16.75 -10.41 8.16
N GLU A 100 16.65 -9.31 8.92
CA GLU A 100 16.12 -9.30 10.27
C GLU A 100 14.61 -8.98 10.30
N ILE A 101 14.02 -8.66 9.15
CA ILE A 101 12.61 -8.29 9.03
C ILE A 101 11.81 -9.51 8.58
N ASN A 102 10.84 -9.92 9.38
CA ASN A 102 9.96 -11.05 9.06
C ASN A 102 8.77 -10.60 8.19
N PHE A 103 9.05 -10.15 6.98
CA PHE A 103 8.01 -9.72 6.05
C PHE A 103 6.95 -10.80 5.78
N LYS A 104 5.71 -10.40 5.86
CA LYS A 104 4.53 -11.19 5.45
C LYS A 104 3.77 -10.42 4.37
N TYR A 105 2.78 -11.07 3.79
CA TYR A 105 1.87 -10.42 2.86
C TYR A 105 1.16 -9.23 3.53
N ARG A 106 1.38 -8.03 2.99
CA ARG A 106 0.84 -6.75 3.51
C ARG A 106 1.19 -6.46 4.97
N ASP A 107 2.39 -6.87 5.39
CA ASP A 107 2.86 -6.62 6.76
C ASP A 107 4.38 -6.76 6.87
N SER A 108 5.06 -5.79 7.45
CA SER A 108 6.51 -5.89 7.76
C SER A 108 6.80 -6.61 9.07
N LYS A 109 5.80 -6.81 9.93
CA LYS A 109 5.96 -7.31 11.31
C LYS A 109 6.91 -6.48 12.19
N LEU A 110 7.26 -5.28 11.74
CA LEU A 110 8.01 -4.34 12.56
C LEU A 110 7.11 -3.66 13.59
N SER A 111 7.68 -3.30 14.74
CA SER A 111 6.95 -2.60 15.80
C SER A 111 6.29 -1.31 15.27
N ASP A 112 5.10 -1.02 15.78
CA ASP A 112 4.40 0.25 15.51
C ASP A 112 5.06 1.44 16.23
N ASP A 113 5.98 1.17 17.15
CA ASP A 113 6.76 2.17 17.89
C ASP A 113 7.95 2.74 17.09
N LEU A 114 8.25 2.15 15.94
CA LEU A 114 9.33 2.61 15.08
C LEU A 114 8.83 3.68 14.11
N ILE A 115 9.56 4.78 14.02
CA ILE A 115 9.37 5.80 12.98
C ILE A 115 10.48 5.61 11.96
N PHE A 116 10.13 5.23 10.73
CA PHE A 116 11.10 5.05 9.65
C PHE A 116 11.58 6.40 9.14
N LEU A 117 12.89 6.57 9.04
CA LEU A 117 13.56 7.80 8.62
C LEU A 117 13.96 7.73 7.14
N SER A 118 14.62 6.63 6.77
CA SER A 118 15.08 6.36 5.40
C SER A 118 15.23 4.87 5.18
N ALA A 119 15.44 4.47 3.93
CA ALA A 119 15.76 3.10 3.57
C ALA A 119 16.74 3.04 2.40
N SER A 120 17.51 1.96 2.34
CA SER A 120 18.43 1.64 1.24
C SER A 120 17.83 0.53 0.40
N PHE A 121 17.92 0.68 -0.92
CA PHE A 121 17.33 -0.22 -1.90
C PHE A 121 18.37 -0.66 -2.92
N LYS A 122 18.28 -1.89 -3.39
CA LYS A 122 19.15 -2.44 -4.43
C LYS A 122 18.39 -2.60 -5.74
N GLY A 123 18.95 -2.00 -6.81
CA GLY A 123 18.54 -2.21 -8.17
C GLY A 123 19.53 -3.09 -8.95
N PHE A 124 19.32 -3.17 -10.24
CA PHE A 124 20.26 -3.79 -11.18
C PHE A 124 20.26 -2.98 -12.48
N LYS A 125 21.41 -2.93 -13.16
CA LYS A 125 21.52 -2.18 -14.42
C LYS A 125 20.57 -2.76 -15.47
N LYS A 126 19.75 -1.91 -16.06
CA LYS A 126 18.75 -2.25 -17.06
C LYS A 126 18.61 -1.11 -18.06
N ASN A 127 18.36 -1.43 -19.32
CA ASN A 127 18.15 -0.44 -20.37
C ASN A 127 16.95 0.46 -20.02
N LEU A 128 17.13 1.77 -20.13
CA LEU A 128 16.13 2.80 -19.78
C LEU A 128 14.81 2.58 -20.54
N ASN A 129 14.86 2.29 -21.84
CA ASN A 129 13.67 2.07 -22.65
C ASN A 129 12.88 0.82 -22.18
N LEU A 130 13.57 -0.22 -21.70
CA LEU A 130 12.92 -1.42 -21.16
C LEU A 130 12.23 -1.11 -19.83
N ILE A 131 12.87 -0.31 -18.98
CA ILE A 131 12.25 0.14 -17.70
C ILE A 131 10.99 0.97 -18.00
N GLU A 132 11.10 1.95 -18.90
CA GLU A 132 9.99 2.84 -19.25
C GLU A 132 8.81 2.08 -19.84
N ASN A 133 9.07 1.17 -20.78
CA ASN A 133 8.03 0.32 -21.37
C ASN A 133 7.32 -0.54 -20.31
N GLU A 134 8.08 -1.15 -19.39
CA GLU A 134 7.50 -1.93 -18.30
C GLU A 134 6.62 -1.06 -17.37
N MET A 135 7.08 0.13 -16.99
CA MET A 135 6.28 1.07 -16.20
C MET A 135 4.97 1.47 -16.90
N ILE A 136 5.00 1.70 -18.22
CA ILE A 136 3.82 2.02 -19.02
C ILE A 136 2.85 0.84 -19.04
N GLU A 137 3.34 -0.38 -19.26
CA GLU A 137 2.51 -1.58 -19.26
C GLU A 137 1.86 -1.84 -17.90
N LEU A 138 2.62 -1.70 -16.81
CA LEU A 138 2.08 -1.88 -15.46
C LEU A 138 0.99 -0.85 -15.14
N LYS A 139 1.19 0.42 -15.54
CA LYS A 139 0.16 1.46 -15.40
C LYS A 139 -1.11 1.12 -16.19
N LYS A 140 -0.99 0.69 -17.44
CA LYS A 140 -2.12 0.26 -18.27
C LYS A 140 -2.88 -0.91 -17.63
N LYS A 141 -2.15 -1.95 -17.18
CA LYS A 141 -2.75 -3.09 -16.47
C LYS A 141 -3.53 -2.65 -15.22
N LYS A 142 -2.96 -1.73 -14.44
CA LYS A 142 -3.63 -1.18 -13.26
C LYS A 142 -4.89 -0.39 -13.63
N GLU A 143 -4.81 0.50 -14.61
CA GLU A 143 -5.95 1.30 -15.07
C GLU A 143 -7.10 0.44 -15.62
N LEU A 144 -6.79 -0.68 -16.27
CA LEU A 144 -7.80 -1.64 -16.72
C LEU A 144 -8.47 -2.36 -15.53
N ALA A 145 -7.72 -2.74 -14.51
CA ALA A 145 -8.21 -3.57 -13.40
C ALA A 145 -8.84 -2.78 -12.24
N GLN A 146 -8.38 -1.56 -11.98
CA GLN A 146 -8.75 -0.79 -10.80
C GLN A 146 -9.42 0.54 -11.17
N PRO A 147 -10.30 1.07 -10.29
CA PRO A 147 -10.86 2.40 -10.50
C PRO A 147 -9.80 3.49 -10.35
N THR A 148 -9.85 4.49 -11.22
CA THR A 148 -8.96 5.66 -11.21
C THR A 148 -9.76 6.94 -11.08
N ARG A 149 -9.15 7.99 -10.54
CA ARG A 149 -9.75 9.33 -10.42
C ARG A 149 -11.05 9.38 -9.63
N ILE A 150 -11.17 8.53 -8.60
CA ILE A 150 -12.31 8.48 -7.69
C ILE A 150 -11.84 8.56 -6.24
N LYS A 151 -12.72 8.99 -5.33
CA LYS A 151 -12.44 9.05 -3.88
C LYS A 151 -12.51 7.64 -3.29
N THR A 152 -11.37 6.98 -3.14
CA THR A 152 -11.22 5.65 -2.55
C THR A 152 -9.92 5.54 -1.77
N SER A 153 -9.90 4.69 -0.76
CA SER A 153 -8.69 4.34 0.01
C SER A 153 -7.92 3.14 -0.58
N GLY A 154 -8.24 2.71 -1.81
CA GLY A 154 -7.64 1.54 -2.44
C GLY A 154 -8.35 0.24 -2.09
N SER A 155 -7.61 -0.87 -2.08
CA SER A 155 -8.12 -2.17 -1.67
C SER A 155 -8.56 -2.13 -0.20
N THR A 156 -9.83 -2.46 0.05
CA THR A 156 -10.38 -2.40 1.41
C THR A 156 -9.95 -3.59 2.25
N PHE A 157 -9.88 -4.80 1.65
CA PHE A 157 -9.51 -6.03 2.34
C PHE A 157 -8.29 -6.70 1.73
N LYS A 158 -7.53 -7.41 2.56
CA LYS A 158 -6.45 -8.29 2.13
C LYS A 158 -7.00 -9.55 1.46
N ASN A 159 -6.21 -10.17 0.56
CA ASN A 159 -6.56 -11.52 0.10
C ASN A 159 -6.35 -12.52 1.25
N PRO A 160 -7.31 -13.42 1.53
CA PRO A 160 -7.23 -14.42 2.61
C PRO A 160 -6.42 -15.66 2.17
N LEU A 161 -5.12 -15.47 1.95
CA LEU A 161 -4.22 -16.47 1.34
C LEU A 161 -4.03 -17.75 2.19
N ASP A 162 -4.33 -17.65 3.48
CA ASP A 162 -4.26 -18.75 4.47
C ASP A 162 -5.54 -19.58 4.55
N GLN A 163 -6.63 -19.12 3.91
CA GLN A 163 -7.96 -19.76 4.01
C GLN A 163 -8.48 -20.27 2.66
N THR A 164 -8.08 -19.64 1.53
CA THR A 164 -8.58 -19.99 0.20
C THR A 164 -7.70 -19.44 -0.92
N ASP A 165 -7.71 -20.10 -2.08
CA ASP A 165 -7.07 -19.62 -3.31
C ASP A 165 -7.86 -18.48 -3.99
N LYS A 166 -9.13 -18.27 -3.60
CA LYS A 166 -9.94 -17.19 -4.15
C LYS A 166 -9.43 -15.83 -3.71
N LYS A 167 -9.35 -14.90 -4.65
CA LYS A 167 -9.08 -13.49 -4.33
C LYS A 167 -10.28 -12.87 -3.60
N VAL A 168 -10.01 -11.94 -2.68
CA VAL A 168 -11.07 -11.30 -1.88
C VAL A 168 -12.16 -10.65 -2.73
N TRP A 169 -11.82 -10.08 -3.89
CA TRP A 169 -12.83 -9.49 -4.78
C TRP A 169 -13.83 -10.54 -5.33
N GLN A 170 -13.42 -11.80 -5.50
CA GLN A 170 -14.31 -12.90 -5.93
C GLN A 170 -15.28 -13.25 -4.81
N LEU A 171 -14.75 -13.34 -3.57
CA LEU A 171 -15.57 -13.59 -2.38
C LEU A 171 -16.61 -12.47 -2.16
N ILE A 172 -16.22 -11.21 -2.36
CA ILE A 172 -17.14 -10.07 -2.25
C ILE A 172 -18.20 -10.14 -3.35
N LYS A 173 -17.80 -10.36 -4.60
CA LYS A 173 -18.71 -10.42 -5.75
C LYS A 173 -19.78 -11.50 -5.60
N GLU A 174 -19.43 -12.67 -5.04
CA GLU A 174 -20.38 -13.75 -4.83
C GLU A 174 -21.26 -13.58 -3.58
N SER A 175 -20.86 -12.72 -2.62
CA SER A 175 -21.50 -12.62 -1.32
C SER A 175 -22.33 -11.37 -1.11
N VAL A 176 -22.11 -10.33 -1.90
CA VAL A 176 -22.67 -8.99 -1.69
C VAL A 176 -23.32 -8.47 -2.96
N PRO A 177 -24.55 -7.93 -2.90
CA PRO A 177 -25.15 -7.24 -4.04
C PRO A 177 -24.30 -6.05 -4.49
N ALA A 178 -24.11 -5.91 -5.82
CA ALA A 178 -23.23 -4.87 -6.38
C ALA A 178 -23.70 -3.44 -6.07
N GLU A 179 -25.01 -3.24 -5.88
CA GLU A 179 -25.65 -1.94 -5.60
C GLU A 179 -25.64 -1.58 -4.11
N LYS A 180 -25.07 -2.46 -3.24
CA LYS A 180 -25.08 -2.20 -1.80
C LYS A 180 -24.34 -0.92 -1.47
N SER A 181 -25.00 -0.04 -0.72
CA SER A 181 -24.47 1.24 -0.26
C SER A 181 -24.99 1.58 1.14
N PHE A 182 -24.31 2.50 1.81
CA PHE A 182 -24.76 3.21 3.00
C PHE A 182 -24.44 4.69 2.78
N GLY A 183 -25.47 5.55 2.74
CA GLY A 183 -25.29 6.92 2.26
C GLY A 183 -24.56 6.93 0.91
N ASP A 184 -23.54 7.76 0.78
CA ASP A 184 -22.70 7.85 -0.43
C ASP A 184 -21.52 6.86 -0.45
N ALA A 185 -21.38 6.01 0.57
CA ALA A 185 -20.40 4.92 0.58
C ALA A 185 -20.92 3.73 -0.22
N CYS A 186 -20.19 3.30 -1.24
CA CYS A 186 -20.59 2.19 -2.11
C CYS A 186 -19.41 1.34 -2.57
N ILE A 187 -19.73 0.16 -3.10
CA ILE A 187 -18.76 -0.73 -3.75
C ILE A 187 -18.52 -0.25 -5.19
N SER A 188 -17.25 -0.22 -5.61
CA SER A 188 -16.91 0.14 -6.98
C SER A 188 -17.43 -0.89 -7.97
N LYS A 189 -18.12 -0.43 -9.02
CA LYS A 189 -18.58 -1.29 -10.11
C LYS A 189 -17.42 -1.93 -10.89
N LYS A 190 -16.24 -1.29 -10.90
CA LYS A 190 -15.05 -1.76 -11.62
C LYS A 190 -14.29 -2.84 -10.85
N HIS A 191 -14.22 -2.73 -9.52
CA HIS A 191 -13.47 -3.65 -8.68
C HIS A 191 -14.09 -3.72 -7.28
N CYS A 192 -14.72 -4.85 -6.94
CA CYS A 192 -15.53 -5.00 -5.72
C CYS A 192 -14.76 -4.77 -4.39
N ASN A 193 -13.43 -4.93 -4.38
CA ASN A 193 -12.62 -4.66 -3.19
C ASN A 193 -12.23 -3.18 -3.03
N PHE A 194 -12.76 -2.29 -3.87
CA PHE A 194 -12.58 -0.84 -3.77
C PHE A 194 -13.88 -0.20 -3.33
N PHE A 195 -13.87 0.39 -2.15
CA PHE A 195 -15.01 1.16 -1.65
C PHE A 195 -14.82 2.63 -1.97
N VAL A 196 -15.90 3.26 -2.38
CA VAL A 196 -15.90 4.59 -3.00
C VAL A 196 -16.82 5.52 -2.24
N ASN A 197 -16.35 6.73 -2.00
CA ASN A 197 -17.19 7.84 -1.61
C ASN A 197 -17.67 8.57 -2.88
N LYS A 198 -18.96 8.46 -3.21
CA LYS A 198 -19.57 9.09 -4.39
C LYS A 198 -19.79 10.60 -4.25
N GLY A 199 -19.79 11.09 -3.02
CA GLY A 199 -20.06 12.50 -2.75
C GLY A 199 -19.64 12.87 -1.34
N ASP A 200 -20.52 12.67 -0.37
CA ASP A 200 -20.39 13.11 1.02
C ASP A 200 -20.58 11.97 2.05
N ALA A 201 -20.10 10.77 1.70
CA ALA A 201 -20.12 9.64 2.63
C ALA A 201 -19.41 9.99 3.93
N LYS A 202 -20.07 9.74 5.05
CA LYS A 202 -19.51 9.90 6.38
C LYS A 202 -18.63 8.70 6.77
N PHE A 203 -17.79 8.88 7.77
CA PHE A 203 -16.97 7.81 8.32
C PHE A 203 -17.82 6.58 8.68
N GLU A 204 -18.96 6.80 9.36
CA GLU A 204 -19.88 5.74 9.78
C GLU A 204 -20.49 4.98 8.59
N ASP A 205 -20.80 5.65 7.49
CA ASP A 205 -21.33 5.00 6.27
C ASP A 205 -20.29 4.01 5.71
N MET A 206 -19.04 4.44 5.63
CA MET A 206 -17.95 3.60 5.15
C MET A 206 -17.69 2.44 6.11
N LYS A 207 -17.68 2.67 7.42
CA LYS A 207 -17.51 1.64 8.45
C LYS A 207 -18.62 0.59 8.37
N ARG A 208 -19.88 1.00 8.28
CA ARG A 208 -21.03 0.10 8.09
C ARG A 208 -20.92 -0.73 6.82
N LEU A 209 -20.44 -0.14 5.72
CA LEU A 209 -20.24 -0.87 4.47
C LEU A 209 -19.15 -1.95 4.63
N ILE A 210 -18.02 -1.62 5.27
CA ILE A 210 -16.93 -2.56 5.55
C ILE A 210 -17.42 -3.73 6.40
N GLU A 211 -18.14 -3.45 7.50
CA GLU A 211 -18.69 -4.46 8.38
C GLU A 211 -19.72 -5.35 7.69
N PHE A 212 -20.63 -4.75 6.90
CA PHE A 212 -21.63 -5.48 6.16
C PHE A 212 -20.99 -6.47 5.18
N VAL A 213 -19.99 -6.02 4.42
CA VAL A 213 -19.27 -6.86 3.45
C VAL A 213 -18.54 -8.00 4.16
N SER A 214 -17.82 -7.70 5.24
CA SER A 214 -17.09 -8.70 6.01
C SER A 214 -18.04 -9.80 6.58
N LYS A 215 -19.17 -9.39 7.18
CA LYS A 215 -20.18 -10.29 7.71
C LYS A 215 -20.85 -11.13 6.60
N SER A 216 -21.12 -10.53 5.44
CA SER A 216 -21.76 -11.21 4.31
C SER A 216 -20.83 -12.27 3.71
N VAL A 217 -19.55 -11.96 3.54
CA VAL A 217 -18.55 -12.92 3.04
C VAL A 217 -18.41 -14.09 4.03
N LEU A 218 -18.23 -13.79 5.31
CA LEU A 218 -18.12 -14.84 6.34
C LEU A 218 -19.36 -15.75 6.35
N LYS A 219 -20.56 -15.17 6.32
CA LYS A 219 -21.82 -15.93 6.33
C LYS A 219 -21.97 -16.84 5.13
N LYS A 220 -21.56 -16.37 3.93
CA LYS A 220 -21.77 -17.11 2.68
C LYS A 220 -20.68 -18.12 2.38
N THR A 221 -19.43 -17.82 2.73
CA THR A 221 -18.27 -18.61 2.31
C THR A 221 -17.51 -19.26 3.44
N GLY A 222 -17.76 -18.89 4.70
CA GLY A 222 -16.99 -19.31 5.87
C GLY A 222 -15.62 -18.62 5.97
N VAL A 223 -15.23 -17.79 5.00
CA VAL A 223 -13.91 -17.12 4.97
C VAL A 223 -13.97 -15.81 5.74
N LYS A 224 -13.05 -15.62 6.68
CA LYS A 224 -12.88 -14.37 7.42
C LYS A 224 -11.91 -13.45 6.66
N ILE A 225 -12.40 -12.31 6.21
CA ILE A 225 -11.58 -11.31 5.51
C ILE A 225 -11.14 -10.20 6.46
N GLU A 226 -9.89 -9.73 6.30
CA GLU A 226 -9.27 -8.68 7.12
C GLU A 226 -9.11 -7.39 6.32
N THR A 227 -9.31 -6.24 6.95
CA THR A 227 -9.08 -4.95 6.31
C THR A 227 -7.61 -4.73 5.99
N GLU A 228 -7.31 -4.22 4.79
CA GLU A 228 -5.98 -3.71 4.41
C GLU A 228 -5.84 -2.25 4.83
N ILE A 229 -6.93 -1.49 4.78
CA ILE A 229 -6.97 -0.10 5.22
C ILE A 229 -6.86 0.00 6.75
N LYS A 230 -6.18 1.03 7.24
CA LYS A 230 -6.15 1.37 8.67
C LYS A 230 -7.33 2.30 8.99
N ILE A 231 -8.03 1.99 10.06
CA ILE A 231 -9.17 2.77 10.58
C ILE A 231 -8.71 3.43 11.88
N LEU A 232 -8.81 4.76 11.96
CA LEU A 232 -8.49 5.57 13.13
C LEU A 232 -9.79 6.19 13.67
N GLU A 233 -10.10 5.86 14.92
CA GLU A 233 -11.30 6.32 15.66
C GLU A 233 -10.91 7.18 16.85
#